data_7218b6643b61bdef23b740003264b90a
#
_entry.id   7218b6643b61bdef23b740003264b90a
#
_cell.length_a   1.000
_cell.length_b   1.000
_cell.length_c   1.000
_cell.angle_alpha   90.00
_cell.angle_beta   90.00
_cell.angle_gamma   90.00
#
_symmetry.space_group_name_H-M   'P 1'
#
loop_
_entity.id
_entity.type
_entity.pdbx_description
1 polymer ?
#
loop_
_entity_poly.entity_id
_entity_poly.type
_entity_poly.pdbx_seq_one_letter_code
_entity_poly.pdbx_strand_id
1 'polypeptide(L)'
;MLPNEVFLSHSSQDQDFVARLVETLRRHGVPVWYSQTNILAAQQWHDEIGQALRRCDWFLLVLSPSAVESMWVKRELTYALQQNRFENRIVPLLHQSCDFDRLSWVLASFQFVDFQQSFDEGCRELLRLGGLGYQPGR
;
A
#
# COMPACT_ATOMS: atom_id res chain seq x y z
N MET A 1 3.74 10.44 -13.61
CA MET A 1 2.40 11.01 -13.40
C MET A 1 1.99 10.84 -11.95
N LEU A 2 1.45 11.89 -11.37
CA LEU A 2 1.04 11.86 -9.96
C LEU A 2 -0.20 10.98 -9.77
N PRO A 3 -0.26 10.19 -8.70
CA PRO A 3 -1.47 9.47 -8.35
C PRO A 3 -2.59 10.43 -7.96
N ASN A 4 -3.81 10.11 -8.36
CA ASN A 4 -4.97 10.85 -7.87
C ASN A 4 -5.27 10.48 -6.43
N GLU A 5 -5.24 9.18 -6.14
CA GLU A 5 -5.38 8.68 -4.78
C GLU A 5 -4.81 7.27 -4.72
N VAL A 6 -4.07 6.99 -3.66
CA VAL A 6 -3.39 5.73 -3.44
C VAL A 6 -4.17 4.90 -2.44
N PHE A 7 -4.42 3.63 -2.77
CA PHE A 7 -4.97 2.67 -1.82
C PHE A 7 -3.80 1.95 -1.15
N LEU A 8 -3.71 2.01 0.17
CA LEU A 8 -2.63 1.38 0.92
C LEU A 8 -3.20 0.18 1.69
N SER A 9 -2.84 -1.01 1.23
CA SER A 9 -3.27 -2.27 1.85
C SER A 9 -2.21 -2.72 2.85
N HIS A 10 -2.64 -3.07 4.06
CA HIS A 10 -1.71 -3.46 5.12
C HIS A 10 -2.38 -4.29 6.20
N SER A 11 -1.57 -5.02 6.96
CA SER A 11 -2.04 -5.70 8.16
C SER A 11 -2.14 -4.69 9.31
N SER A 12 -3.11 -4.89 10.21
CA SER A 12 -3.24 -4.05 11.39
C SER A 12 -2.01 -4.10 12.29
N GLN A 13 -1.18 -5.14 12.16
CA GLN A 13 0.05 -5.25 12.92
C GLN A 13 1.14 -4.29 12.45
N ASP A 14 0.99 -3.71 11.26
CA ASP A 14 1.98 -2.82 10.67
C ASP A 14 1.60 -1.34 10.79
N GLN A 15 0.74 -1.01 11.73
CA GLN A 15 0.18 0.34 11.88
C GLN A 15 1.25 1.42 12.05
N ASP A 16 2.28 1.17 12.82
CA ASP A 16 3.32 2.18 13.07
C ASP A 16 4.04 2.56 11.78
N PHE A 17 4.41 1.57 10.99
CA PHE A 17 5.03 1.80 9.70
C PHE A 17 4.08 2.54 8.76
N VAL A 18 2.82 2.10 8.72
CA VAL A 18 1.82 2.67 7.84
C VAL A 18 1.54 4.13 8.20
N ALA A 19 1.40 4.45 9.49
CA ALA A 19 1.15 5.81 9.91
C ALA A 19 2.27 6.74 9.46
N ARG A 20 3.51 6.29 9.62
CA ARG A 20 4.68 7.07 9.20
C ARG A 20 4.71 7.26 7.69
N LEU A 21 4.42 6.21 6.96
CA LEU A 21 4.40 6.26 5.49
C LEU A 21 3.30 7.17 4.97
N VAL A 22 2.10 7.06 5.53
CA VAL A 22 0.96 7.88 5.13
C VAL A 22 1.26 9.36 5.36
N GLU A 23 1.82 9.69 6.53
CA GLU A 23 2.18 11.07 6.82
C GLU A 23 3.17 11.60 5.78
N THR A 24 4.17 10.80 5.44
CA THR A 24 5.18 11.18 4.46
C THR A 24 4.56 11.40 3.08
N LEU A 25 3.71 10.50 2.64
CA LEU A 25 3.07 10.62 1.32
C LEU A 25 2.16 11.85 1.27
N ARG A 26 1.37 12.07 2.31
CA ARG A 26 0.47 13.23 2.37
C ARG A 26 1.23 14.54 2.40
N ARG A 27 2.36 14.58 3.09
CA ARG A 27 3.22 15.75 3.14
C ARG A 27 3.75 16.11 1.75
N HIS A 28 3.87 15.12 0.87
CA HIS A 28 4.31 15.32 -0.51
C HIS A 28 3.15 15.52 -1.49
N GLY A 29 1.94 15.70 -0.98
CA GLY A 29 0.79 15.97 -1.81
C GLY A 29 0.12 14.74 -2.42
N VAL A 30 0.42 13.55 -1.92
CA VAL A 30 -0.17 12.31 -2.42
C VAL A 30 -1.35 11.93 -1.52
N PRO A 31 -2.59 11.95 -2.03
CA PRO A 31 -3.73 11.48 -1.25
C PRO A 31 -3.64 9.98 -1.03
N VAL A 32 -3.86 9.55 0.20
CA VAL A 32 -3.77 8.13 0.58
C VAL A 32 -5.03 7.72 1.32
N TRP A 33 -5.61 6.60 0.90
CA TRP A 33 -6.64 5.94 1.67
C TRP A 33 -6.08 4.65 2.26
N TYR A 34 -6.28 4.45 3.56
CA TYR A 34 -5.93 3.21 4.23
C TYR A 34 -6.97 2.93 5.30
N SER A 35 -7.20 1.64 5.58
CA SER A 35 -8.21 1.30 6.57
C SER A 35 -7.67 1.55 7.97
N GLN A 36 -8.46 2.27 8.75
CA GLN A 36 -8.19 2.43 10.18
C GLN A 36 -9.06 1.40 10.89
N THR A 37 -8.41 0.53 11.62
CA THR A 37 -9.12 -0.56 12.28
C THR A 37 -10.07 -0.05 13.35
N ASN A 38 -11.12 -0.77 13.59
CA ASN A 38 -11.98 -0.79 14.78
C ASN A 38 -12.97 0.35 14.97
N ILE A 39 -13.19 1.20 13.99
CA ILE A 39 -14.07 2.35 14.21
C ILE A 39 -15.47 2.12 13.65
N LEU A 40 -15.58 1.36 12.57
CA LEU A 40 -16.83 1.20 11.85
C LEU A 40 -17.41 -0.19 12.09
N ALA A 41 -18.75 -0.29 12.03
CA ALA A 41 -19.40 -1.59 11.97
C ALA A 41 -18.89 -2.35 10.75
N ALA A 42 -18.89 -3.67 10.82
CA ALA A 42 -18.31 -4.50 9.77
C ALA A 42 -18.86 -4.16 8.38
N GLN A 43 -20.16 -3.89 8.29
CA GLN A 43 -20.80 -3.56 7.01
C GLN A 43 -20.28 -2.24 6.45
N GLN A 44 -20.19 -1.22 7.30
CA GLN A 44 -19.72 0.10 6.87
C GLN A 44 -18.26 0.04 6.44
N TRP A 45 -17.46 -0.74 7.18
CA TRP A 45 -16.05 -0.89 6.87
C TRP A 45 -15.85 -1.56 5.52
N HIS A 46 -16.63 -2.60 5.24
CA HIS A 46 -16.58 -3.31 3.96
C HIS A 46 -16.94 -2.37 2.82
N ASP A 47 -17.98 -1.55 2.99
CA ASP A 47 -18.41 -0.60 1.96
C ASP A 47 -17.35 0.47 1.72
N GLU A 48 -16.72 0.97 2.78
CA GLU A 48 -15.66 1.97 2.67
C GLU A 48 -14.48 1.44 1.88
N ILE A 49 -14.05 0.21 2.16
CA ILE A 49 -12.96 -0.42 1.43
C ILE A 49 -13.32 -0.54 -0.05
N GLY A 50 -14.52 -1.01 -0.34
CA GLY A 50 -14.98 -1.18 -1.71
C GLY A 50 -14.99 0.12 -2.49
N GLN A 51 -15.48 1.20 -1.84
CA GLN A 51 -15.50 2.52 -2.50
C GLN A 51 -14.09 3.02 -2.77
N ALA A 52 -13.18 2.85 -1.81
CA ALA A 52 -11.79 3.27 -1.98
C ALA A 52 -11.12 2.49 -3.11
N LEU A 53 -11.32 1.18 -3.18
CA LEU A 53 -10.75 0.36 -4.23
C LEU A 53 -11.24 0.77 -5.61
N ARG A 54 -12.49 1.25 -5.72
CA ARG A 54 -13.03 1.70 -7.01
C ARG A 54 -12.54 3.09 -7.40
N ARG A 55 -12.17 3.90 -6.40
CA ARG A 55 -11.79 5.30 -6.61
C ARG A 55 -10.30 5.49 -6.84
N CYS A 56 -9.47 4.71 -6.14
CA CYS A 56 -8.02 4.87 -6.19
C CYS A 56 -7.45 4.41 -7.51
N ASP A 57 -6.33 5.01 -7.92
CA ASP A 57 -5.66 4.66 -9.17
C ASP A 57 -4.29 4.02 -8.97
N TRP A 58 -3.79 3.95 -7.74
CA TRP A 58 -2.58 3.23 -7.38
C TRP A 58 -2.86 2.34 -6.19
N PHE A 59 -2.21 1.19 -6.15
CA PHE A 59 -2.36 0.23 -5.06
C PHE A 59 -0.99 -0.06 -4.47
N LEU A 60 -0.81 0.29 -3.20
CA LEU A 60 0.42 -0.01 -2.47
C LEU A 60 0.14 -1.13 -1.48
N LEU A 61 1.01 -2.13 -1.48
CA LEU A 61 0.86 -3.32 -0.64
C LEU A 61 2.02 -3.41 0.33
N VAL A 62 1.75 -3.24 1.61
CA VAL A 62 2.77 -3.40 2.64
C VAL A 62 3.01 -4.88 2.90
N LEU A 63 4.23 -5.34 2.65
CA LEU A 63 4.60 -6.75 2.82
C LEU A 63 5.32 -6.96 4.13
N SER A 64 4.81 -7.91 4.91
CA SER A 64 5.35 -8.32 6.20
C SER A 64 4.83 -9.73 6.47
N PRO A 65 5.39 -10.45 7.46
CA PRO A 65 4.82 -11.73 7.86
C PRO A 65 3.34 -11.61 8.25
N SER A 66 2.96 -10.53 8.92
CA SER A 66 1.56 -10.30 9.30
C SER A 66 0.66 -10.10 8.10
N ALA A 67 1.15 -9.39 7.07
CA ALA A 67 0.36 -9.16 5.85
C ALA A 67 0.06 -10.47 5.14
N VAL A 68 1.05 -11.38 5.10
CA VAL A 68 0.88 -12.68 4.44
C VAL A 68 -0.23 -13.49 5.11
N GLU A 69 -0.42 -13.31 6.41
CA GLU A 69 -1.46 -14.01 7.16
C GLU A 69 -2.81 -13.30 7.13
N SER A 70 -2.89 -12.11 6.57
CA SER A 70 -4.10 -11.28 6.62
C SER A 70 -5.04 -11.65 5.47
N MET A 71 -6.24 -12.08 5.81
CA MET A 71 -7.26 -12.37 4.82
C MET A 71 -7.72 -11.11 4.10
N TRP A 72 -7.78 -9.98 4.80
CA TRP A 72 -8.18 -8.72 4.19
C TRP A 72 -7.16 -8.24 3.16
N VAL A 73 -5.87 -8.34 3.49
CA VAL A 73 -4.81 -7.98 2.55
C VAL A 73 -4.93 -8.83 1.29
N LYS A 74 -5.15 -10.12 1.46
CA LYS A 74 -5.28 -11.04 0.31
C LYS A 74 -6.48 -10.69 -0.55
N ARG A 75 -7.61 -10.36 0.08
CA ARG A 75 -8.82 -9.99 -0.66
C ARG A 75 -8.64 -8.70 -1.44
N GLU A 76 -8.04 -7.71 -0.82
CA GLU A 76 -7.80 -6.43 -1.47
C GLU A 76 -6.85 -6.58 -2.65
N LEU A 77 -5.77 -7.32 -2.46
CA LEU A 77 -4.82 -7.58 -3.54
C LEU A 77 -5.46 -8.34 -4.69
N THR A 78 -6.23 -9.38 -4.37
CA THR A 78 -6.90 -10.18 -5.39
C THR A 78 -7.80 -9.31 -6.24
N TYR A 79 -8.56 -8.41 -5.61
CA TYR A 79 -9.41 -7.50 -6.34
C TYR A 79 -8.58 -6.56 -7.22
N ALA A 80 -7.52 -5.98 -6.67
CA ALA A 80 -6.69 -5.03 -7.41
C ALA A 80 -6.06 -5.67 -8.65
N LEU A 81 -5.64 -6.93 -8.54
CA LEU A 81 -5.01 -7.65 -9.66
C LEU A 81 -5.96 -7.83 -10.84
N GLN A 82 -7.26 -7.75 -10.61
CA GLN A 82 -8.26 -7.95 -11.65
C GLN A 82 -8.70 -6.64 -12.32
N GLN A 83 -8.20 -5.49 -11.85
CA GLN A 83 -8.66 -4.19 -12.32
C GLN A 83 -7.65 -3.58 -13.28
N ASN A 84 -8.10 -3.22 -14.47
CA ASN A 84 -7.24 -2.62 -15.50
C ASN A 84 -6.64 -1.30 -15.03
N ARG A 85 -7.35 -0.52 -14.23
CA ARG A 85 -6.86 0.78 -13.78
C ARG A 85 -5.63 0.68 -12.88
N PHE A 86 -5.40 -0.49 -12.26
CA PHE A 86 -4.21 -0.74 -11.45
C PHE A 86 -3.07 -1.39 -12.24
N GLU A 87 -3.24 -1.59 -13.53
CA GLU A 87 -2.19 -2.21 -14.34
C GLU A 87 -0.94 -1.35 -14.30
N ASN A 88 0.19 -1.97 -13.94
CA ASN A 88 1.48 -1.30 -13.73
C ASN A 88 1.45 -0.28 -12.59
N ARG A 89 0.44 -0.35 -11.72
CA ARG A 89 0.27 0.59 -10.61
C ARG A 89 0.09 -0.11 -9.27
N ILE A 90 0.45 -1.38 -9.20
CA ILE A 90 0.51 -2.12 -7.95
C ILE A 90 1.96 -2.18 -7.53
N VAL A 91 2.28 -1.61 -6.37
CA VAL A 91 3.65 -1.53 -5.90
C VAL A 91 3.76 -2.24 -4.55
N PRO A 92 4.44 -3.39 -4.51
CA PRO A 92 4.72 -4.04 -3.24
C PRO A 92 5.81 -3.28 -2.48
N LEU A 93 5.55 -3.00 -1.22
CA LEU A 93 6.47 -2.30 -0.33
C LEU A 93 7.03 -3.31 0.66
N LEU A 94 8.30 -3.64 0.53
CA LEU A 94 8.91 -4.66 1.38
C LEU A 94 9.32 -4.05 2.71
N HIS A 95 8.42 -4.15 3.68
CA HIS A 95 8.64 -3.65 5.03
C HIS A 95 9.47 -4.64 5.87
N GLN A 96 9.12 -5.92 5.80
CA GLN A 96 9.83 -7.00 6.48
C GLN A 96 9.86 -8.22 5.57
N SER A 97 10.94 -8.99 5.64
CA SER A 97 11.05 -10.22 4.86
C SER A 97 9.87 -11.15 5.14
N CYS A 98 9.28 -11.69 4.10
CA CYS A 98 8.11 -12.54 4.24
C CYS A 98 7.95 -13.42 3.00
N ASP A 99 7.13 -14.46 3.15
CA ASP A 99 6.80 -15.37 2.06
C ASP A 99 5.61 -14.81 1.27
N PHE A 100 5.86 -13.75 0.50
CA PHE A 100 4.80 -13.04 -0.20
C PHE A 100 4.14 -13.87 -1.30
N ASP A 101 4.77 -14.95 -1.77
CA ASP A 101 4.14 -15.84 -2.74
C ASP A 101 2.83 -16.42 -2.22
N ARG A 102 2.70 -16.51 -0.90
CA ARG A 102 1.47 -16.99 -0.27
C ARG A 102 0.30 -16.04 -0.49
N LEU A 103 0.57 -14.76 -0.74
CA LEU A 103 -0.47 -13.80 -1.11
C LEU A 103 -0.82 -13.94 -2.59
N SER A 104 0.19 -13.95 -3.43
CA SER A 104 0.03 -14.17 -4.87
C SER A 104 1.40 -14.42 -5.49
N TRP A 105 1.49 -15.46 -6.30
CA TRP A 105 2.74 -15.78 -6.97
C TRP A 105 3.13 -14.71 -8.00
N VAL A 106 2.18 -13.95 -8.51
CA VAL A 106 2.49 -12.92 -9.51
C VAL A 106 3.28 -11.76 -8.94
N LEU A 107 3.31 -11.61 -7.59
CA LEU A 107 4.04 -10.52 -6.96
C LEU A 107 5.53 -10.55 -7.32
N ALA A 108 6.09 -11.74 -7.55
CA ALA A 108 7.50 -11.85 -7.90
C ALA A 108 7.86 -11.11 -9.19
N SER A 109 6.88 -10.84 -10.06
CA SER A 109 7.11 -10.15 -11.33
C SER A 109 6.96 -8.63 -11.22
N PHE A 110 6.55 -8.12 -10.07
CA PHE A 110 6.33 -6.68 -9.89
C PHE A 110 7.59 -6.00 -9.42
N GLN A 111 7.65 -4.68 -9.61
CA GLN A 111 8.74 -3.88 -9.11
C GLN A 111 8.48 -3.56 -7.63
N PHE A 112 9.35 -4.05 -6.76
CA PHE A 112 9.26 -3.83 -5.33
C PHE A 112 9.94 -2.52 -4.95
N VAL A 113 9.47 -1.92 -3.87
CA VAL A 113 10.20 -0.86 -3.18
C VAL A 113 10.63 -1.40 -1.82
N ASP A 114 11.93 -1.39 -1.55
CA ASP A 114 12.48 -1.98 -0.33
C ASP A 114 12.61 -0.93 0.76
N PHE A 115 11.94 -1.16 1.89
CA PHE A 115 12.01 -0.30 3.06
C PHE A 115 12.85 -0.90 4.19
N GLN A 116 13.46 -2.07 3.96
CA GLN A 116 14.17 -2.78 5.03
C GLN A 116 15.48 -2.09 5.42
N GLN A 117 16.18 -1.51 4.46
CA GLN A 117 17.47 -0.87 4.71
C GLN A 117 17.30 0.52 5.32
N SER A 118 16.38 1.31 4.79
CA SER A 118 16.17 2.68 5.20
C SER A 118 14.77 3.12 4.80
N PHE A 119 14.05 3.68 5.76
CA PHE A 119 12.73 4.26 5.47
C PHE A 119 12.85 5.41 4.46
N ASP A 120 13.86 6.27 4.63
CA ASP A 120 14.05 7.42 3.73
C ASP A 120 14.34 6.98 2.30
N GLU A 121 15.18 5.97 2.13
CA GLU A 121 15.49 5.45 0.79
C GLU A 121 14.25 4.82 0.16
N GLY A 122 13.45 4.09 0.95
CA GLY A 122 12.20 3.53 0.47
C GLY A 122 11.24 4.62 0.01
N CYS A 123 11.09 5.68 0.79
CA CYS A 123 10.24 6.81 0.43
C CYS A 123 10.73 7.51 -0.83
N ARG A 124 12.04 7.70 -0.97
CA ARG A 124 12.61 8.33 -2.16
C ARG A 124 12.28 7.53 -3.41
N GLU A 125 12.46 6.22 -3.33
CA GLU A 125 12.18 5.33 -4.44
C GLU A 125 10.70 5.32 -4.80
N LEU A 126 9.84 5.25 -3.78
CA LEU A 126 8.40 5.22 -3.99
C LEU A 126 7.90 6.52 -4.62
N LEU A 127 8.33 7.65 -4.09
CA LEU A 127 7.89 8.95 -4.62
C LEU A 127 8.39 9.18 -6.04
N ARG A 128 9.57 8.66 -6.37
CA ARG A 128 10.09 8.76 -7.72
C ARG A 128 9.18 8.08 -8.74
N LEU A 129 8.55 6.97 -8.36
CA LEU A 129 7.60 6.29 -9.24
C LEU A 129 6.41 7.18 -9.58
N GLY A 130 6.03 8.08 -8.68
CA GLY A 130 4.98 9.05 -8.92
C GLY A 130 5.46 10.37 -9.50
N GLY A 131 6.75 10.45 -9.86
CA GLY A 131 7.32 11.67 -10.43
C GLY A 131 7.64 12.74 -9.40
N LEU A 132 7.78 12.36 -8.12
CA LEU A 132 8.02 13.30 -7.03
C LEU A 132 9.41 13.13 -6.44
N GLY A 133 10.01 14.24 -5.98
CA GLY A 133 11.23 14.21 -5.21
C GLY A 133 10.94 14.11 -3.73
N TYR A 134 11.74 13.32 -3.02
CA TYR A 134 11.57 13.14 -1.59
C TYR A 134 12.19 14.31 -0.83
N GLN A 135 11.41 14.87 0.10
CA GLN A 135 11.86 15.92 1.00
C GLN A 135 11.90 15.33 2.41
N PRO A 136 13.08 15.15 3.01
CA PRO A 136 13.17 14.61 4.36
C PRO A 136 12.41 15.49 5.36
N GLY A 137 11.79 14.83 6.33
CA GLY A 137 11.10 15.54 7.39
C GLY A 137 12.08 16.23 8.32
N ARG A 138 11.55 17.11 9.17
CA ARG A 138 12.35 17.82 10.18
C ARG A 138 12.13 17.28 11.56
#